data_2b26a76c4766ec941414895fa162a94d
#
_entry.id   2b26a76c4766ec941414895fa162a94d
#
_cell.length_a   1.000
_cell.length_b   1.000
_cell.length_c   1.000
_cell.angle_alpha   90.00
_cell.angle_beta   90.00
_cell.angle_gamma   90.00
#
_symmetry.space_group_name_H-M   'P 1'
#
loop_
_entity.id
_entity.type
_entity.pdbx_description
1 polymer ?
#
loop_
_entity_poly.entity_id
_entity_poly.type
_entity_poly.pdbx_seq_one_letter_code
_entity_poly.pdbx_strand_id
1 'polypeptide(L)'
;MFKNLQKNRALITQRIGAELCITRVAVRDLKRPRDVEVPTGILTTDWKELVNDPTIPVIVELIGGTTTAYDMVAAALRAKKIVVTGNKALLAESGKELFALAEECGVPIYFEAAVAGGIPIIQVLQEGLVGNHIRSIHGIINGTCNYILTRMSQAGLSYEDALREAQEKGYAEADPTLDVSGWDAAHKAIILASLSYGFWIPQDKVHVEGVDRVNITDFKFAARLGYTIKLLSVIRADENGLVEVRTQPTLVPLSHVLASVGGAFNAVLVNGDVVGETLFYGRGAGQDPTSSSVISDLCEAAAVLMHGARHSGFVPHGLYGKSKPVEDTVSHYYLRLTVDDVPGVLAQVATALGERGIGISSMIQPEDLEDTSGETSLVLMIHDARLGDMKLALAAISQLKCVRGEPSWMRVETLQG
;
A
#
# COMPACT_ATOMS: atom_id res chain seq x y z
N MET A 1 4.03 19.40 -10.41
CA MET A 1 5.43 19.80 -10.11
C MET A 1 5.78 21.19 -10.65
N PHE A 2 5.76 21.46 -11.97
CA PHE A 2 6.18 22.74 -12.56
C PHE A 2 5.52 23.96 -11.90
N LYS A 3 4.17 23.96 -11.80
CA LYS A 3 3.38 25.03 -11.15
C LYS A 3 3.78 25.23 -9.67
N ASN A 4 3.97 24.16 -8.92
CA ASN A 4 4.30 24.24 -7.49
C ASN A 4 5.74 24.69 -7.26
N LEU A 5 6.67 24.28 -8.13
CA LEU A 5 8.05 24.76 -8.09
C LEU A 5 8.13 26.28 -8.38
N GLN A 6 7.42 26.77 -9.40
CA GLN A 6 7.34 28.20 -9.68
C GLN A 6 6.73 29.01 -8.52
N LYS A 7 5.59 28.51 -7.98
CA LYS A 7 4.88 29.18 -6.87
C LYS A 7 5.76 29.34 -5.63
N ASN A 8 6.57 28.33 -5.33
CA ASN A 8 7.36 28.26 -4.09
C ASN A 8 8.86 28.55 -4.33
N ARG A 9 9.26 29.03 -5.53
CA ARG A 9 10.66 29.22 -5.95
C ARG A 9 11.49 29.96 -4.90
N ALA A 10 11.03 31.13 -4.45
CA ALA A 10 11.79 31.96 -3.49
C ALA A 10 12.01 31.24 -2.16
N LEU A 11 10.96 30.58 -1.64
CA LEU A 11 11.05 29.81 -0.39
C LEU A 11 12.04 28.64 -0.51
N ILE A 12 11.94 27.87 -1.60
CA ILE A 12 12.82 26.73 -1.86
C ILE A 12 14.27 27.21 -1.97
N THR A 13 14.52 28.23 -2.80
CA THR A 13 15.87 28.79 -2.99
C THR A 13 16.49 29.25 -1.65
N GLN A 14 15.70 29.90 -0.78
CA GLN A 14 16.20 30.34 0.53
C GLN A 14 16.52 29.16 1.46
N ARG A 15 15.73 28.09 1.39
CA ARG A 15 15.93 26.90 2.27
C ARG A 15 17.13 26.08 1.88
N ILE A 16 17.34 25.86 0.58
CA ILE A 16 18.40 24.97 0.11
C ILE A 16 19.67 25.71 -0.34
N GLY A 17 19.62 27.05 -0.47
CA GLY A 17 20.76 27.84 -0.93
C GLY A 17 21.04 27.75 -2.44
N ALA A 18 20.13 27.13 -3.21
CA ALA A 18 20.26 26.96 -4.66
C ALA A 18 18.90 27.10 -5.36
N GLU A 19 18.93 27.49 -6.62
CA GLU A 19 17.75 27.57 -7.45
C GLU A 19 17.52 26.27 -8.21
N LEU A 20 16.29 25.71 -8.14
CA LEU A 20 15.88 24.56 -8.93
C LEU A 20 15.24 25.02 -10.24
N CYS A 21 15.83 24.63 -11.38
CA CYS A 21 15.36 24.98 -12.71
C CYS A 21 14.99 23.73 -13.52
N ILE A 22 13.81 23.72 -14.13
CA ILE A 22 13.42 22.71 -15.12
C ILE A 22 13.93 23.19 -16.49
N THR A 23 14.95 22.56 -17.02
CA THR A 23 15.62 22.94 -18.27
C THR A 23 15.10 22.19 -19.49
N ARG A 24 14.58 20.96 -19.31
CA ARG A 24 14.03 20.10 -20.37
C ARG A 24 12.86 19.27 -19.84
N VAL A 25 11.90 19.00 -20.70
CA VAL A 25 10.75 18.13 -20.38
C VAL A 25 10.44 17.25 -21.59
N ALA A 26 10.55 15.93 -21.41
CA ALA A 26 10.14 14.96 -22.40
C ALA A 26 8.65 14.65 -22.24
N VAL A 27 7.90 14.70 -23.34
CA VAL A 27 6.45 14.45 -23.36
C VAL A 27 6.09 13.58 -24.56
N ARG A 28 5.00 12.81 -24.47
CA ARG A 28 4.51 11.99 -25.59
C ARG A 28 3.95 12.82 -26.73
N ASP A 29 3.30 13.93 -26.40
CA ASP A 29 2.65 14.82 -27.37
C ASP A 29 2.95 16.28 -27.04
N LEU A 30 3.65 16.96 -27.94
CA LEU A 30 4.00 18.39 -27.83
C LEU A 30 2.77 19.30 -27.89
N LYS A 31 1.72 18.87 -28.59
CA LYS A 31 0.51 19.67 -28.85
C LYS A 31 -0.56 19.54 -27.78
N ARG A 32 -0.42 18.56 -26.86
CA ARG A 32 -1.40 18.36 -25.79
C ARG A 32 -1.55 19.63 -24.95
N PRO A 33 -2.77 20.16 -24.74
CA PRO A 33 -3.01 21.28 -23.84
C PRO A 33 -2.50 20.98 -22.42
N ARG A 34 -1.93 21.99 -21.77
CA ARG A 34 -1.41 21.91 -20.39
C ARG A 34 -1.97 23.04 -19.57
N ASP A 35 -2.29 22.78 -18.30
CA ASP A 35 -2.83 23.77 -17.36
C ASP A 35 -1.75 24.73 -16.82
N VAL A 36 -0.57 24.72 -17.44
CA VAL A 36 0.57 25.56 -17.06
C VAL A 36 1.32 25.98 -18.33
N GLU A 37 1.77 27.23 -18.36
CA GLU A 37 2.65 27.72 -19.41
C GLU A 37 4.03 27.09 -19.26
N VAL A 38 4.40 26.27 -20.23
CA VAL A 38 5.72 25.65 -20.33
C VAL A 38 6.44 26.36 -21.50
N PRO A 39 7.64 26.90 -21.29
CA PRO A 39 8.42 27.51 -22.38
C PRO A 39 8.60 26.49 -23.52
N THR A 40 8.29 26.90 -24.74
CA THR A 40 8.29 26.00 -25.91
C THR A 40 9.66 25.40 -26.21
N GLY A 41 10.73 26.10 -25.89
CA GLY A 41 12.11 25.66 -26.13
C GLY A 41 12.61 24.53 -25.21
N ILE A 42 11.86 24.16 -24.14
CA ILE A 42 12.27 23.10 -23.22
C ILE A 42 11.55 21.76 -23.46
N LEU A 43 10.56 21.71 -24.36
CA LEU A 43 9.80 20.50 -24.66
C LEU A 43 10.48 19.66 -25.75
N THR A 44 10.54 18.35 -25.54
CA THR A 44 10.98 17.34 -26.53
C THR A 44 10.09 16.11 -26.48
N THR A 45 10.13 15.28 -27.51
CA THR A 45 9.53 13.94 -27.50
C THR A 45 10.55 12.84 -27.24
N ASP A 46 11.85 13.16 -27.25
CA ASP A 46 12.93 12.21 -27.01
C ASP A 46 13.54 12.39 -25.61
N TRP A 47 13.24 11.49 -24.70
CA TRP A 47 13.80 11.49 -23.36
C TRP A 47 15.34 11.29 -23.34
N LYS A 48 15.94 10.73 -24.42
CA LYS A 48 17.39 10.53 -24.51
C LYS A 48 18.14 11.86 -24.59
N GLU A 49 17.52 12.92 -25.11
CA GLU A 49 18.11 14.26 -25.08
C GLU A 49 18.38 14.72 -23.64
N LEU A 50 17.45 14.42 -22.69
CA LEU A 50 17.61 14.80 -21.29
C LEU A 50 18.74 14.02 -20.63
N VAL A 51 18.80 12.71 -20.89
CA VAL A 51 19.81 11.82 -20.30
C VAL A 51 21.21 12.12 -20.83
N ASN A 52 21.33 12.47 -22.11
CA ASN A 52 22.62 12.74 -22.76
C ASN A 52 23.11 14.17 -22.57
N ASP A 53 22.28 15.10 -22.06
CA ASP A 53 22.69 16.48 -21.82
C ASP A 53 23.57 16.58 -20.56
N PRO A 54 24.87 16.90 -20.67
CA PRO A 54 25.78 16.96 -19.53
C PRO A 54 25.43 18.07 -18.52
N THR A 55 24.62 19.05 -18.91
CA THR A 55 24.20 20.15 -18.04
C THR A 55 23.04 19.80 -17.11
N ILE A 56 22.39 18.67 -17.34
CA ILE A 56 21.26 18.17 -16.53
C ILE A 56 21.78 17.13 -15.54
N PRO A 57 21.94 17.45 -14.25
CA PRO A 57 22.44 16.50 -13.27
C PRO A 57 21.37 15.60 -12.67
N VAL A 58 20.07 15.96 -12.75
CA VAL A 58 18.96 15.25 -12.13
C VAL A 58 17.88 14.94 -13.17
N ILE A 59 17.43 13.70 -13.22
CA ILE A 59 16.30 13.26 -14.03
C ILE A 59 15.11 12.93 -13.13
N VAL A 60 13.93 13.50 -13.46
CA VAL A 60 12.67 13.21 -12.79
C VAL A 60 11.82 12.31 -13.66
N GLU A 61 11.50 11.11 -13.21
CA GLU A 61 10.66 10.14 -13.89
C GLU A 61 9.24 10.14 -13.30
N LEU A 62 8.25 10.50 -14.12
CA LEU A 62 6.82 10.53 -13.78
C LEU A 62 5.96 9.99 -14.94
N ILE A 63 6.53 9.14 -15.80
CA ILE A 63 5.85 8.66 -17.01
C ILE A 63 4.94 7.45 -16.75
N GLY A 64 5.20 6.71 -15.67
CA GLY A 64 4.50 5.47 -15.36
C GLY A 64 4.85 4.30 -16.29
N GLY A 65 4.32 3.12 -15.99
CA GLY A 65 4.69 1.86 -16.64
C GLY A 65 6.06 1.37 -16.18
N THR A 66 6.48 0.20 -16.65
CA THR A 66 7.71 -0.43 -16.14
C THR A 66 8.81 -0.51 -17.23
N THR A 67 8.47 -0.71 -18.50
CA THR A 67 9.44 -0.95 -19.57
C THR A 67 10.24 0.32 -19.94
N THR A 68 9.58 1.34 -20.51
CA THR A 68 10.25 2.60 -20.92
C THR A 68 10.82 3.34 -19.72
N ALA A 69 10.13 3.29 -18.57
CA ALA A 69 10.59 3.91 -17.34
C ALA A 69 11.90 3.26 -16.85
N TYR A 70 12.00 1.93 -16.92
CA TYR A 70 13.23 1.21 -16.60
C TYR A 70 14.39 1.64 -17.49
N ASP A 71 14.18 1.64 -18.81
CA ASP A 71 15.21 2.03 -19.78
C ASP A 71 15.73 3.45 -19.50
N MET A 72 14.82 4.38 -19.21
CA MET A 72 15.17 5.77 -18.93
C MET A 72 15.92 5.90 -17.61
N VAL A 73 15.44 5.28 -16.53
CA VAL A 73 16.10 5.33 -15.22
C VAL A 73 17.47 4.68 -15.30
N ALA A 74 17.59 3.48 -15.90
CA ALA A 74 18.87 2.80 -16.05
C ALA A 74 19.86 3.60 -16.89
N ALA A 75 19.41 4.25 -17.97
CA ALA A 75 20.24 5.13 -18.78
C ALA A 75 20.72 6.36 -18.00
N ALA A 76 19.84 6.97 -17.20
CA ALA A 76 20.18 8.12 -16.36
C ALA A 76 21.24 7.77 -15.31
N LEU A 77 21.08 6.61 -14.63
CA LEU A 77 22.06 6.11 -13.65
C LEU A 77 23.43 5.87 -14.32
N ARG A 78 23.49 5.18 -15.48
CA ARG A 78 24.72 4.98 -16.24
C ARG A 78 25.38 6.29 -16.70
N ALA A 79 24.58 7.32 -16.97
CA ALA A 79 25.07 8.66 -17.24
C ALA A 79 25.44 9.44 -15.94
N LYS A 80 25.48 8.77 -14.79
CA LYS A 80 25.81 9.33 -13.46
C LYS A 80 24.91 10.50 -13.08
N LYS A 81 23.63 10.42 -13.44
CA LYS A 81 22.61 11.40 -13.05
C LYS A 81 21.79 10.90 -11.86
N ILE A 82 21.50 11.79 -10.93
CA ILE A 82 20.58 11.51 -9.82
C ILE A 82 19.18 11.30 -10.42
N VAL A 83 18.46 10.31 -9.91
CA VAL A 83 17.09 10.00 -10.35
C VAL A 83 16.11 10.31 -9.24
N VAL A 84 15.00 10.99 -9.58
CA VAL A 84 13.83 11.16 -8.74
C VAL A 84 12.66 10.47 -9.43
N THR A 85 12.00 9.51 -8.78
CA THR A 85 10.88 8.78 -9.38
C THR A 85 9.66 8.70 -8.46
N GLY A 86 8.45 8.82 -9.03
CA GLY A 86 7.19 8.51 -8.35
C GLY A 86 6.61 7.16 -8.77
N ASN A 87 7.36 6.33 -9.48
CA ASN A 87 6.87 5.13 -10.14
C ASN A 87 6.97 3.89 -9.25
N LYS A 88 5.95 3.69 -8.42
CA LYS A 88 5.86 2.54 -7.50
C LYS A 88 5.91 1.19 -8.19
N ALA A 89 5.28 1.07 -9.39
CA ALA A 89 5.24 -0.19 -10.13
C ALA A 89 6.64 -0.58 -10.62
N LEU A 90 7.38 0.38 -11.18
CA LEU A 90 8.77 0.20 -11.59
C LEU A 90 9.64 -0.27 -10.42
N LEU A 91 9.51 0.40 -9.27
CA LEU A 91 10.32 0.05 -8.10
C LEU A 91 9.91 -1.31 -7.51
N ALA A 92 8.61 -1.64 -7.44
CA ALA A 92 8.16 -2.94 -6.94
C ALA A 92 8.69 -4.10 -7.83
N GLU A 93 8.69 -3.90 -9.15
CA GLU A 93 9.11 -4.91 -10.14
C GLU A 93 10.64 -5.01 -10.26
N SER A 94 11.31 -3.87 -10.43
CA SER A 94 12.73 -3.78 -10.81
C SER A 94 13.61 -3.00 -9.83
N GLY A 95 13.11 -2.74 -8.61
CA GLY A 95 13.85 -1.91 -7.65
C GLY A 95 15.18 -2.54 -7.26
N LYS A 96 15.25 -3.86 -7.08
CA LYS A 96 16.50 -4.55 -6.75
C LYS A 96 17.61 -4.26 -7.76
N GLU A 97 17.30 -4.38 -9.05
CA GLU A 97 18.24 -4.14 -10.13
C GLU A 97 18.61 -2.65 -10.25
N LEU A 98 17.63 -1.77 -10.11
CA LEU A 98 17.85 -0.32 -10.22
C LEU A 98 18.69 0.23 -9.07
N PHE A 99 18.45 -0.21 -7.83
CA PHE A 99 19.25 0.22 -6.68
C PHE A 99 20.67 -0.37 -6.72
N ALA A 100 20.83 -1.62 -7.19
CA ALA A 100 22.16 -2.18 -7.42
C ALA A 100 22.95 -1.38 -8.48
N LEU A 101 22.27 -0.99 -9.57
CA LEU A 101 22.87 -0.14 -10.62
C LEU A 101 23.19 1.27 -10.08
N ALA A 102 22.34 1.84 -9.26
CA ALA A 102 22.56 3.13 -8.61
C ALA A 102 23.81 3.12 -7.73
N GLU A 103 23.98 2.06 -6.94
CA GLU A 103 25.16 1.83 -6.10
C GLU A 103 26.44 1.67 -6.96
N GLU A 104 26.39 0.86 -8.01
CA GLU A 104 27.49 0.68 -8.98
C GLU A 104 27.90 2.00 -9.64
N CYS A 105 26.91 2.83 -10.02
CA CYS A 105 27.15 4.13 -10.65
C CYS A 105 27.53 5.23 -9.65
N GLY A 106 27.33 5.01 -8.36
CA GLY A 106 27.61 5.98 -7.28
C GLY A 106 26.67 7.18 -7.29
N VAL A 107 25.40 7.00 -7.69
CA VAL A 107 24.36 8.04 -7.71
C VAL A 107 23.07 7.54 -7.06
N PRO A 108 22.37 8.39 -6.27
CA PRO A 108 21.16 7.98 -5.58
C PRO A 108 19.92 7.96 -6.49
N ILE A 109 18.93 7.16 -6.06
CA ILE A 109 17.53 7.24 -6.50
C ILE A 109 16.70 7.74 -5.33
N TYR A 110 15.93 8.81 -5.55
CA TYR A 110 14.94 9.35 -4.64
C TYR A 110 13.54 8.96 -5.08
N PHE A 111 12.66 8.61 -4.17
CA PHE A 111 11.36 8.04 -4.53
C PHE A 111 10.25 8.28 -3.50
N GLU A 112 10.30 9.39 -2.77
CA GLU A 112 9.27 9.75 -1.78
C GLU A 112 7.86 9.75 -2.39
N ALA A 113 7.73 10.23 -3.64
CA ALA A 113 6.46 10.27 -4.34
C ALA A 113 5.89 8.89 -4.73
N ALA A 114 6.66 7.82 -4.62
CA ALA A 114 6.22 6.46 -4.96
C ALA A 114 5.27 5.85 -3.92
N VAL A 115 5.36 6.29 -2.66
CA VAL A 115 4.54 5.74 -1.56
C VAL A 115 3.80 6.84 -0.82
N ALA A 116 2.49 6.69 -0.69
CA ALA A 116 1.61 7.57 0.10
C ALA A 116 1.72 9.07 -0.25
N GLY A 117 2.12 9.40 -1.45
CA GLY A 117 2.09 10.70 -2.11
C GLY A 117 2.57 11.89 -1.28
N GLY A 118 1.71 12.49 -0.47
CA GLY A 118 2.05 13.66 0.34
C GLY A 118 2.54 13.36 1.76
N ILE A 119 2.67 12.09 2.13
CA ILE A 119 3.18 11.64 3.44
C ILE A 119 4.67 11.32 3.29
N PRO A 120 5.60 11.97 4.03
CA PRO A 120 7.05 11.78 3.86
C PRO A 120 7.54 10.49 4.53
N ILE A 121 6.97 9.35 4.15
CA ILE A 121 7.21 8.07 4.84
C ILE A 121 8.55 7.43 4.49
N ILE A 122 9.03 7.62 3.26
CA ILE A 122 10.34 7.09 2.83
C ILE A 122 11.45 7.77 3.62
N GLN A 123 11.46 9.10 3.67
CA GLN A 123 12.44 9.88 4.45
C GLN A 123 12.35 9.55 5.93
N VAL A 124 11.13 9.37 6.48
CA VAL A 124 10.97 8.98 7.88
C VAL A 124 11.63 7.62 8.17
N LEU A 125 11.43 6.63 7.32
CA LEU A 125 12.05 5.31 7.52
C LEU A 125 13.56 5.33 7.34
N GLN A 126 14.07 6.12 6.39
CA GLN A 126 15.50 6.19 6.08
C GLN A 126 16.29 7.03 7.08
N GLU A 127 15.70 8.09 7.63
CA GLU A 127 16.39 9.08 8.45
C GLU A 127 15.80 9.20 9.85
N GLY A 128 14.50 9.45 9.95
CA GLY A 128 13.83 9.74 11.21
C GLY A 128 13.76 8.56 12.16
N LEU A 129 13.65 7.35 11.63
CA LEU A 129 13.53 6.11 12.41
C LEU A 129 14.75 5.20 12.28
N VAL A 130 15.87 5.67 11.74
CA VAL A 130 17.09 4.89 11.51
C VAL A 130 17.64 4.23 12.79
N GLY A 131 17.36 4.78 13.96
CA GLY A 131 17.78 4.23 15.26
C GLY A 131 16.84 3.15 15.83
N ASN A 132 15.87 2.67 15.06
CA ASN A 132 14.88 1.69 15.51
C ASN A 132 14.93 0.41 14.66
N HIS A 133 14.71 -0.73 15.32
CA HIS A 133 14.22 -1.91 14.62
C HIS A 133 12.73 -1.75 14.36
N ILE A 134 12.32 -1.77 13.10
CA ILE A 134 10.92 -1.68 12.73
C ILE A 134 10.27 -3.05 13.00
N ARG A 135 9.36 -3.10 13.99
CA ARG A 135 8.61 -4.31 14.36
C ARG A 135 7.48 -4.58 13.40
N SER A 136 6.71 -3.52 13.07
CA SER A 136 5.62 -3.63 12.10
C SER A 136 5.29 -2.30 11.45
N ILE A 137 4.69 -2.39 10.26
CA ILE A 137 4.05 -1.28 9.57
C ILE A 137 2.64 -1.72 9.20
N HIS A 138 1.65 -0.87 9.51
CA HIS A 138 0.26 -1.05 9.08
C HIS A 138 -0.14 0.14 8.23
N GLY A 139 -0.46 -0.12 6.95
CA GLY A 139 -0.71 0.93 5.96
C GLY A 139 -2.12 0.89 5.37
N ILE A 140 -2.86 2.00 5.49
CA ILE A 140 -4.00 2.31 4.62
C ILE A 140 -3.45 3.20 3.51
N ILE A 141 -2.95 2.59 2.44
CA ILE A 141 -2.11 3.26 1.42
C ILE A 141 -2.72 3.25 0.01
N ASN A 142 -4.00 2.88 -0.11
CA ASN A 142 -4.79 3.08 -1.32
C ASN A 142 -6.03 3.93 -1.01
N GLY A 143 -6.07 5.16 -1.54
CA GLY A 143 -7.13 6.12 -1.27
C GLY A 143 -8.46 5.72 -1.90
N THR A 144 -8.44 5.10 -3.08
CA THR A 144 -9.64 4.63 -3.81
C THR A 144 -10.38 3.57 -2.99
N CYS A 145 -9.68 2.52 -2.58
CA CYS A 145 -10.26 1.46 -1.75
C CYS A 145 -10.72 1.97 -0.39
N ASN A 146 -9.92 2.84 0.25
CA ASN A 146 -10.34 3.41 1.53
C ASN A 146 -11.62 4.25 1.38
N TYR A 147 -11.77 5.00 0.28
CA TYR A 147 -12.99 5.73 -0.03
C TYR A 147 -14.18 4.77 -0.20
N ILE A 148 -14.06 3.73 -1.04
CA ILE A 148 -15.09 2.74 -1.30
C ILE A 148 -15.55 2.09 0.01
N LEU A 149 -14.64 1.54 0.80
CA LEU A 149 -14.94 0.88 2.07
C LEU A 149 -15.56 1.85 3.10
N THR A 150 -15.14 3.13 3.09
CA THR A 150 -15.74 4.16 3.93
C THR A 150 -17.21 4.40 3.54
N ARG A 151 -17.53 4.47 2.24
CA ARG A 151 -18.91 4.67 1.76
C ARG A 151 -19.79 3.46 2.06
N MET A 152 -19.26 2.25 1.88
CA MET A 152 -19.96 1.02 2.28
C MET A 152 -20.28 1.02 3.78
N SER A 153 -19.31 1.35 4.62
CA SER A 153 -19.48 1.39 6.08
C SER A 153 -20.45 2.47 6.55
N GLN A 154 -20.30 3.71 6.06
CA GLN A 154 -21.02 4.87 6.59
C GLN A 154 -22.38 5.12 5.96
N ALA A 155 -22.51 4.85 4.65
CA ALA A 155 -23.72 5.08 3.89
C ALA A 155 -24.50 3.79 3.56
N GLY A 156 -23.96 2.63 3.90
CA GLY A 156 -24.59 1.35 3.60
C GLY A 156 -24.66 1.03 2.10
N LEU A 157 -23.78 1.61 1.28
CA LEU A 157 -23.77 1.40 -0.16
C LEU A 157 -23.25 -0.02 -0.48
N SER A 158 -23.71 -0.57 -1.61
CA SER A 158 -23.07 -1.73 -2.22
C SER A 158 -21.66 -1.38 -2.70
N TYR A 159 -20.83 -2.39 -2.95
CA TYR A 159 -19.51 -2.18 -3.54
C TYR A 159 -19.59 -1.46 -4.89
N GLU A 160 -20.52 -1.89 -5.75
CA GLU A 160 -20.72 -1.33 -7.09
C GLU A 160 -21.15 0.15 -7.04
N ASP A 161 -22.05 0.51 -6.12
CA ASP A 161 -22.49 1.89 -5.96
C ASP A 161 -21.40 2.78 -5.38
N ALA A 162 -20.63 2.27 -4.41
CA ALA A 162 -19.50 2.98 -3.83
C ALA A 162 -18.36 3.18 -4.84
N LEU A 163 -18.08 2.20 -5.69
CA LEU A 163 -17.12 2.31 -6.79
C LEU A 163 -17.57 3.34 -7.83
N ARG A 164 -18.84 3.31 -8.24
CA ARG A 164 -19.39 4.30 -9.17
C ARG A 164 -19.26 5.72 -8.62
N GLU A 165 -19.62 5.92 -7.35
CA GLU A 165 -19.45 7.22 -6.69
C GLU A 165 -17.97 7.67 -6.65
N ALA A 166 -17.05 6.73 -6.42
CA ALA A 166 -15.61 7.01 -6.45
C ALA A 166 -15.14 7.46 -7.84
N GLN A 167 -15.64 6.83 -8.92
CA GLN A 167 -15.35 7.21 -10.31
C GLN A 167 -15.91 8.59 -10.65
N GLU A 168 -17.16 8.88 -10.29
CA GLU A 168 -17.81 10.17 -10.52
C GLU A 168 -17.06 11.33 -9.83
N LYS A 169 -16.50 11.07 -8.65
CA LYS A 169 -15.69 12.05 -7.90
C LYS A 169 -14.22 12.09 -8.29
N GLY A 170 -13.79 11.24 -9.23
CA GLY A 170 -12.40 11.19 -9.70
C GLY A 170 -11.42 10.55 -8.72
N TYR A 171 -11.90 9.79 -7.73
CA TYR A 171 -11.05 8.99 -6.85
C TYR A 171 -10.67 7.65 -7.46
N ALA A 172 -11.48 7.12 -8.38
CA ALA A 172 -11.18 5.93 -9.17
C ALA A 172 -11.14 6.30 -10.67
N GLU A 173 -10.22 5.68 -11.40
CA GLU A 173 -10.16 5.76 -12.86
C GLU A 173 -11.25 4.89 -13.51
N ALA A 174 -11.42 5.01 -14.83
CA ALA A 174 -12.37 4.19 -15.58
C ALA A 174 -12.02 2.69 -15.48
N ASP A 175 -10.75 2.35 -15.47
CA ASP A 175 -10.26 1.02 -15.12
C ASP A 175 -9.62 1.06 -13.72
N PRO A 176 -10.35 0.68 -12.66
CA PRO A 176 -9.87 0.71 -11.30
C PRO A 176 -9.17 -0.59 -10.86
N THR A 177 -8.92 -1.52 -11.77
CA THR A 177 -8.48 -2.89 -11.48
C THR A 177 -7.24 -2.92 -10.56
N LEU A 178 -6.24 -2.08 -10.81
CA LEU A 178 -5.02 -2.05 -10.00
C LEU A 178 -5.31 -1.65 -8.54
N ASP A 179 -6.26 -0.72 -8.34
CA ASP A 179 -6.66 -0.27 -7.01
C ASP A 179 -7.47 -1.36 -6.30
N VAL A 180 -8.60 -1.78 -6.90
CA VAL A 180 -9.57 -2.65 -6.23
C VAL A 180 -9.07 -4.08 -6.03
N SER A 181 -8.12 -4.55 -6.86
CA SER A 181 -7.43 -5.82 -6.66
C SER A 181 -6.39 -5.79 -5.52
N GLY A 182 -6.06 -4.62 -4.97
CA GLY A 182 -5.09 -4.46 -3.88
C GLY A 182 -3.64 -4.29 -4.34
N TRP A 183 -3.33 -4.45 -5.63
CA TRP A 183 -1.95 -4.40 -6.12
C TRP A 183 -1.30 -3.02 -6.03
N ASP A 184 -2.07 -1.92 -6.16
CA ASP A 184 -1.51 -0.59 -5.91
C ASP A 184 -0.96 -0.46 -4.48
N ALA A 185 -1.70 -0.93 -3.49
CA ALA A 185 -1.25 -0.91 -2.10
C ALA A 185 -0.11 -1.92 -1.85
N ALA A 186 -0.16 -3.10 -2.51
CA ALA A 186 0.88 -4.10 -2.40
C ALA A 186 2.23 -3.61 -2.95
N HIS A 187 2.28 -2.92 -4.08
CA HIS A 187 3.51 -2.32 -4.61
C HIS A 187 4.14 -1.33 -3.60
N LYS A 188 3.32 -0.51 -2.95
CA LYS A 188 3.79 0.40 -1.90
C LYS A 188 4.29 -0.35 -0.66
N ALA A 189 3.60 -1.43 -0.28
CA ALA A 189 4.01 -2.29 0.84
C ALA A 189 5.35 -2.98 0.57
N ILE A 190 5.61 -3.44 -0.66
CA ILE A 190 6.91 -3.99 -1.08
C ILE A 190 8.03 -2.98 -0.84
N ILE A 191 7.83 -1.73 -1.26
CA ILE A 191 8.83 -0.67 -1.10
C ILE A 191 9.09 -0.40 0.39
N LEU A 192 8.03 -0.22 1.20
CA LEU A 192 8.16 0.03 2.63
C LEU A 192 8.86 -1.13 3.36
N ALA A 193 8.48 -2.37 3.04
CA ALA A 193 9.09 -3.56 3.61
C ALA A 193 10.58 -3.68 3.23
N SER A 194 10.89 -3.45 1.95
CA SER A 194 12.28 -3.52 1.46
C SER A 194 13.17 -2.52 2.18
N LEU A 195 12.70 -1.27 2.35
CA LEU A 195 13.42 -0.25 3.11
C LEU A 195 13.62 -0.61 4.57
N SER A 196 12.56 -1.07 5.23
CA SER A 196 12.58 -1.33 6.67
C SER A 196 13.44 -2.54 7.04
N TYR A 197 13.54 -3.53 6.13
CA TYR A 197 14.22 -4.79 6.42
C TYR A 197 15.50 -5.02 5.60
N GLY A 198 15.87 -4.07 4.74
CA GLY A 198 17.17 -4.05 4.07
C GLY A 198 17.40 -5.15 3.02
N PHE A 199 16.33 -5.74 2.49
CA PHE A 199 16.39 -6.61 1.31
C PHE A 199 15.14 -6.42 0.46
N TRP A 200 15.29 -6.61 -0.86
CA TRP A 200 14.14 -6.40 -1.75
C TRP A 200 13.15 -7.54 -1.64
N ILE A 201 11.90 -7.23 -1.27
CA ILE A 201 10.82 -8.20 -1.13
C ILE A 201 10.36 -8.65 -2.53
N PRO A 202 10.43 -9.95 -2.86
CA PRO A 202 9.92 -10.44 -4.13
C PRO A 202 8.39 -10.34 -4.19
N GLN A 203 7.86 -9.89 -5.33
CA GLN A 203 6.43 -9.67 -5.52
C GLN A 203 5.60 -10.97 -5.36
N ASP A 204 6.14 -12.11 -5.78
CA ASP A 204 5.53 -13.44 -5.64
C ASP A 204 5.44 -13.95 -4.18
N LYS A 205 6.07 -13.26 -3.24
CA LYS A 205 6.04 -13.55 -1.80
C LYS A 205 5.05 -12.67 -1.02
N VAL A 206 4.33 -11.79 -1.71
CA VAL A 206 3.35 -10.90 -1.09
C VAL A 206 1.96 -11.48 -1.27
N HIS A 207 1.20 -11.57 -0.18
CA HIS A 207 -0.19 -11.96 -0.25
C HIS A 207 -1.07 -10.76 -0.56
N VAL A 208 -1.90 -10.85 -1.61
CA VAL A 208 -2.76 -9.75 -2.05
C VAL A 208 -4.18 -10.24 -2.27
N GLU A 209 -5.14 -9.55 -1.64
CA GLU A 209 -6.57 -9.73 -1.88
C GLU A 209 -7.22 -8.37 -2.11
N GLY A 210 -8.12 -8.30 -3.09
CA GLY A 210 -8.88 -7.09 -3.43
C GLY A 210 -10.08 -6.85 -2.51
N VAL A 211 -10.75 -5.73 -2.75
CA VAL A 211 -11.93 -5.31 -1.96
C VAL A 211 -13.27 -5.67 -2.62
N ASP A 212 -13.25 -6.21 -3.82
CA ASP A 212 -14.41 -6.55 -4.65
C ASP A 212 -15.32 -7.64 -4.04
N ARG A 213 -14.79 -8.46 -3.13
CA ARG A 213 -15.54 -9.50 -2.42
C ARG A 213 -16.13 -9.06 -1.08
N VAL A 214 -15.82 -7.84 -0.62
CA VAL A 214 -16.32 -7.33 0.65
C VAL A 214 -17.81 -6.99 0.53
N ASN A 215 -18.63 -7.59 1.38
CA ASN A 215 -20.06 -7.41 1.37
C ASN A 215 -20.53 -6.43 2.46
N ILE A 216 -21.61 -5.70 2.20
CA ILE A 216 -22.22 -4.81 3.19
C ILE A 216 -22.66 -5.55 4.48
N THR A 217 -23.04 -6.81 4.35
CA THR A 217 -23.37 -7.66 5.49
C THR A 217 -22.17 -7.87 6.42
N ASP A 218 -20.96 -7.98 5.86
CA ASP A 218 -19.73 -8.10 6.65
C ASP A 218 -19.46 -6.82 7.47
N PHE A 219 -19.77 -5.64 6.92
CA PHE A 219 -19.67 -4.39 7.68
C PHE A 219 -20.65 -4.34 8.86
N LYS A 220 -21.88 -4.83 8.67
CA LYS A 220 -22.88 -4.87 9.75
C LYS A 220 -22.41 -5.75 10.90
N PHE A 221 -21.88 -6.94 10.60
CA PHE A 221 -21.36 -7.85 11.62
C PHE A 221 -20.05 -7.35 12.23
N ALA A 222 -19.13 -6.84 11.43
CA ALA A 222 -17.89 -6.23 11.93
C ALA A 222 -18.21 -5.12 12.95
N ALA A 223 -19.14 -4.21 12.65
CA ALA A 223 -19.55 -3.14 13.56
C ALA A 223 -20.14 -3.69 14.87
N ARG A 224 -20.99 -4.73 14.83
CA ARG A 224 -21.53 -5.40 16.03
C ARG A 224 -20.45 -6.06 16.90
N LEU A 225 -19.35 -6.49 16.27
CA LEU A 225 -18.19 -7.07 16.94
C LEU A 225 -17.17 -6.02 17.42
N GLY A 226 -17.39 -4.72 17.15
CA GLY A 226 -16.48 -3.63 17.51
C GLY A 226 -15.35 -3.39 16.53
N TYR A 227 -15.53 -3.77 15.27
CA TYR A 227 -14.54 -3.63 14.19
C TYR A 227 -15.08 -2.83 12.99
N THR A 228 -14.17 -2.35 12.17
CA THR A 228 -14.45 -1.90 10.80
C THR A 228 -13.54 -2.63 9.82
N ILE A 229 -13.87 -2.59 8.53
CA ILE A 229 -13.08 -3.24 7.47
C ILE A 229 -12.25 -2.19 6.75
N LYS A 230 -10.95 -2.45 6.60
CA LYS A 230 -10.00 -1.63 5.83
C LYS A 230 -9.22 -2.50 4.86
N LEU A 231 -8.85 -1.98 3.69
CA LEU A 231 -7.76 -2.57 2.92
C LEU A 231 -6.46 -2.20 3.63
N LEU A 232 -5.89 -3.17 4.33
CA LEU A 232 -4.72 -2.96 5.16
C LEU A 232 -3.50 -3.67 4.58
N SER A 233 -2.42 -2.92 4.37
CA SER A 233 -1.10 -3.48 4.14
C SER A 233 -0.42 -3.72 5.47
N VAL A 234 -0.02 -4.95 5.74
CA VAL A 234 0.67 -5.37 6.97
C VAL A 234 2.04 -5.87 6.62
N ILE A 235 3.03 -5.32 7.27
CA ILE A 235 4.45 -5.60 7.09
C ILE A 235 5.01 -5.86 8.47
N ARG A 236 5.57 -7.02 8.74
CA ARG A 236 6.18 -7.34 10.04
C ARG A 236 7.24 -8.41 9.93
N ALA A 237 8.25 -8.35 10.80
CA ALA A 237 9.21 -9.42 10.98
C ALA A 237 8.86 -10.24 12.22
N ASP A 238 9.05 -11.56 12.14
CA ASP A 238 8.96 -12.42 13.31
C ASP A 238 10.31 -12.52 14.06
N GLU A 239 10.31 -13.23 15.18
CA GLU A 239 11.49 -13.41 16.03
C GLU A 239 12.66 -14.12 15.31
N ASN A 240 12.37 -14.85 14.24
CA ASN A 240 13.38 -15.50 13.40
C ASN A 240 13.86 -14.61 12.24
N GLY A 241 13.41 -13.37 12.18
CA GLY A 241 13.75 -12.42 11.12
C GLY A 241 13.07 -12.74 9.76
N LEU A 242 12.01 -13.56 9.76
CA LEU A 242 11.22 -13.80 8.55
C LEU A 242 10.21 -12.66 8.38
N VAL A 243 10.18 -12.06 7.19
CA VAL A 243 9.36 -10.88 6.89
C VAL A 243 8.07 -11.30 6.20
N GLU A 244 6.94 -10.95 6.82
CA GLU A 244 5.60 -11.06 6.25
C GLU A 244 5.21 -9.74 5.58
N VAL A 245 4.70 -9.82 4.36
CA VAL A 245 4.08 -8.69 3.64
C VAL A 245 2.76 -9.16 3.06
N ARG A 246 1.68 -8.47 3.41
CA ARG A 246 0.35 -8.74 2.85
C ARG A 246 -0.47 -7.48 2.68
N THR A 247 -1.40 -7.49 1.74
CA THR A 247 -2.39 -6.43 1.51
C THR A 247 -3.73 -7.08 1.24
N GLN A 248 -4.70 -6.86 2.14
CA GLN A 248 -6.02 -7.49 2.05
C GLN A 248 -7.07 -6.76 2.89
N PRO A 249 -8.37 -6.99 2.65
CA PRO A 249 -9.42 -6.57 3.56
C PRO A 249 -9.20 -7.18 4.94
N THR A 250 -9.22 -6.34 5.96
CA THR A 250 -8.87 -6.73 7.33
C THR A 250 -9.78 -6.02 8.32
N LEU A 251 -10.24 -6.74 9.33
CA LEU A 251 -10.99 -6.16 10.45
C LEU A 251 -10.02 -5.41 11.37
N VAL A 252 -10.30 -4.13 11.59
CA VAL A 252 -9.55 -3.22 12.46
C VAL A 252 -10.44 -2.81 13.64
N PRO A 253 -9.98 -2.92 14.90
CA PRO A 253 -10.76 -2.53 16.07
C PRO A 253 -11.21 -1.07 15.97
N LEU A 254 -12.47 -0.77 16.29
CA LEU A 254 -13.02 0.60 16.29
C LEU A 254 -12.32 1.51 17.31
N SER A 255 -11.73 0.95 18.35
CA SER A 255 -10.93 1.66 19.35
C SER A 255 -9.56 2.12 18.81
N HIS A 256 -9.09 1.53 17.72
CA HIS A 256 -7.76 1.86 17.17
C HIS A 256 -7.83 3.03 16.19
N VAL A 257 -6.78 3.88 16.21
CA VAL A 257 -6.70 5.11 15.38
C VAL A 257 -6.86 4.85 13.88
N LEU A 258 -6.37 3.74 13.35
CA LEU A 258 -6.53 3.36 11.95
C LEU A 258 -8.00 3.16 11.53
N ALA A 259 -8.88 2.80 12.44
CA ALA A 259 -10.30 2.67 12.14
C ALA A 259 -10.93 4.01 11.72
N SER A 260 -10.46 5.12 12.27
CA SER A 260 -10.96 6.48 11.99
C SER A 260 -10.49 7.05 10.65
N VAL A 261 -9.49 6.44 10.00
CA VAL A 261 -8.96 6.88 8.69
C VAL A 261 -10.00 6.63 7.60
N GLY A 262 -10.73 7.66 7.20
CA GLY A 262 -11.84 7.59 6.24
C GLY A 262 -11.58 8.35 4.94
N GLY A 263 -12.51 8.23 3.99
CA GLY A 263 -12.45 8.90 2.70
C GLY A 263 -11.23 8.46 1.87
N ALA A 264 -10.70 9.36 1.08
CA ALA A 264 -9.53 9.09 0.22
C ALA A 264 -8.17 9.35 0.92
N PHE A 265 -8.16 9.41 2.26
CA PHE A 265 -6.93 9.62 3.02
C PHE A 265 -6.14 8.33 3.19
N ASN A 266 -4.82 8.50 3.32
CA ASN A 266 -3.88 7.44 3.64
C ASN A 266 -3.35 7.61 5.07
N ALA A 267 -2.93 6.50 5.65
CA ALA A 267 -2.22 6.46 6.92
C ALA A 267 -1.21 5.34 6.94
N VAL A 268 -0.07 5.60 7.56
CA VAL A 268 0.97 4.59 7.81
C VAL A 268 1.32 4.63 9.29
N LEU A 269 1.02 3.55 9.98
CA LEU A 269 1.41 3.33 11.37
C LEU A 269 2.69 2.52 11.38
N VAL A 270 3.74 3.07 11.98
CA VAL A 270 5.04 2.40 12.13
C VAL A 270 5.28 2.13 13.60
N ASN A 271 5.59 0.89 13.94
CA ASN A 271 5.96 0.48 15.29
C ASN A 271 7.47 0.18 15.34
N GLY A 272 8.23 1.05 16.00
CA GLY A 272 9.65 0.88 16.29
C GLY A 272 9.87 0.34 17.69
N ASP A 273 11.00 -0.35 17.90
CA ASP A 273 11.32 -0.97 19.19
C ASP A 273 11.64 0.06 20.28
N VAL A 274 12.13 1.25 19.91
CA VAL A 274 12.51 2.33 20.83
C VAL A 274 11.43 3.42 20.89
N VAL A 275 10.95 3.86 19.71
CA VAL A 275 10.01 4.99 19.64
C VAL A 275 8.56 4.57 19.92
N GLY A 276 8.25 3.26 19.79
CA GLY A 276 6.86 2.75 19.84
C GLY A 276 6.08 3.07 18.57
N GLU A 277 4.79 3.28 18.70
CA GLU A 277 3.90 3.56 17.58
C GLU A 277 3.93 5.02 17.16
N THR A 278 4.10 5.24 15.86
CA THR A 278 4.01 6.55 15.22
C THR A 278 3.07 6.48 14.02
N LEU A 279 2.13 7.42 13.92
CA LEU A 279 1.15 7.49 12.83
C LEU A 279 1.43 8.66 11.91
N PHE A 280 1.52 8.38 10.62
CA PHE A 280 1.65 9.35 9.54
C PHE A 280 0.36 9.36 8.72
N TYR A 281 -0.31 10.52 8.64
CA TYR A 281 -1.63 10.65 8.04
C TYR A 281 -1.67 11.81 7.07
N GLY A 282 -2.29 11.63 5.91
CA GLY A 282 -2.41 12.69 4.92
C GLY A 282 -3.04 12.23 3.61
N ARG A 283 -2.92 13.06 2.58
CA ARG A 283 -3.36 12.72 1.22
C ARG A 283 -2.31 11.83 0.55
N GLY A 284 -2.71 10.61 0.20
CA GLY A 284 -1.82 9.61 -0.40
C GLY A 284 -1.64 9.72 -1.91
N ALA A 285 -2.45 10.53 -2.60
CA ALA A 285 -2.40 10.70 -4.04
C ALA A 285 -2.89 12.09 -4.44
N GLY A 286 -2.66 12.47 -5.71
CA GLY A 286 -3.07 13.74 -6.30
C GLY A 286 -1.89 14.57 -6.78
N GLN A 287 -2.15 15.51 -7.68
CA GLN A 287 -1.10 16.32 -8.31
C GLN A 287 -0.25 17.10 -7.29
N ASP A 288 -0.88 17.77 -6.32
CA ASP A 288 -0.19 18.60 -5.33
C ASP A 288 0.57 17.76 -4.29
N PRO A 289 -0.02 16.72 -3.68
CA PRO A 289 0.71 15.83 -2.77
C PRO A 289 1.94 15.19 -3.43
N THR A 290 1.77 14.56 -4.59
CA THR A 290 2.87 13.95 -5.35
C THR A 290 3.94 14.97 -5.75
N SER A 291 3.52 16.16 -6.18
CA SER A 291 4.45 17.25 -6.52
C SER A 291 5.25 17.73 -5.31
N SER A 292 4.65 17.75 -4.12
CA SER A 292 5.35 18.12 -2.87
C SER A 292 6.51 17.17 -2.59
N SER A 293 6.27 15.87 -2.69
CA SER A 293 7.29 14.84 -2.43
C SER A 293 8.39 14.84 -3.50
N VAL A 294 8.04 15.01 -4.78
CA VAL A 294 9.04 15.18 -5.85
C VAL A 294 9.92 16.40 -5.61
N ILE A 295 9.34 17.52 -5.15
CA ILE A 295 10.13 18.72 -4.84
C ILE A 295 11.03 18.50 -3.61
N SER A 296 10.56 17.76 -2.61
CA SER A 296 11.40 17.36 -1.47
C SER A 296 12.61 16.56 -1.94
N ASP A 297 12.40 15.53 -2.77
CA ASP A 297 13.47 14.72 -3.36
C ASP A 297 14.44 15.56 -4.21
N LEU A 298 13.94 16.54 -4.95
CA LEU A 298 14.78 17.48 -5.71
C LEU A 298 15.64 18.37 -4.80
N CYS A 299 15.11 18.77 -3.63
CA CYS A 299 15.89 19.52 -2.65
C CYS A 299 17.04 18.67 -2.07
N GLU A 300 16.78 17.39 -1.77
CA GLU A 300 17.80 16.44 -1.33
C GLU A 300 18.85 16.20 -2.43
N ALA A 301 18.41 16.01 -3.69
CA ALA A 301 19.31 15.89 -4.84
C ALA A 301 20.19 17.12 -5.01
N ALA A 302 19.67 18.32 -4.81
CA ALA A 302 20.43 19.56 -4.86
C ALA A 302 21.46 19.63 -3.72
N ALA A 303 21.09 19.23 -2.51
CA ALA A 303 22.02 19.18 -1.37
C ALA A 303 23.19 18.23 -1.64
N VAL A 304 22.93 17.08 -2.25
CA VAL A 304 23.98 16.13 -2.68
C VAL A 304 24.92 16.76 -3.71
N LEU A 305 24.38 17.46 -4.71
CA LEU A 305 25.19 18.11 -5.74
C LEU A 305 26.08 19.25 -5.18
N MET A 306 25.60 19.96 -4.15
CA MET A 306 26.32 21.10 -3.56
C MET A 306 27.35 20.68 -2.51
N HIS A 307 27.03 19.66 -1.71
CA HIS A 307 27.79 19.34 -0.49
C HIS A 307 28.47 17.98 -0.51
N GLY A 308 28.28 17.21 -1.62
CA GLY A 308 28.77 15.84 -1.73
C GLY A 308 27.78 14.80 -1.18
N ALA A 309 27.99 13.55 -1.56
CA ALA A 309 27.06 12.47 -1.32
C ALA A 309 26.89 12.15 0.15
N ARG A 310 25.67 12.27 0.66
CA ARG A 310 25.17 11.36 1.68
C ARG A 310 24.54 10.18 0.96
N HIS A 311 24.74 8.98 1.46
CA HIS A 311 24.10 7.81 0.91
C HIS A 311 22.60 7.95 1.13
N SER A 312 21.84 8.08 0.05
CA SER A 312 20.38 8.15 0.07
C SER A 312 19.83 7.19 -0.98
N GLY A 313 18.82 6.48 -0.61
CA GLY A 313 18.25 5.41 -1.40
C GLY A 313 18.14 4.12 -0.60
N PHE A 314 18.04 2.99 -1.27
CA PHE A 314 17.98 1.69 -0.60
C PHE A 314 19.36 1.27 -0.09
N VAL A 315 19.46 0.96 1.22
CA VAL A 315 20.69 0.43 1.83
C VAL A 315 20.45 -1.01 2.28
N PRO A 316 21.01 -2.00 1.58
CA PRO A 316 20.93 -3.38 2.03
C PRO A 316 21.62 -3.55 3.38
N HIS A 317 20.99 -4.31 4.28
CA HIS A 317 21.62 -4.75 5.52
C HIS A 317 21.31 -6.23 5.79
N GLY A 318 22.21 -6.94 6.46
CA GLY A 318 22.14 -8.39 6.62
C GLY A 318 21.34 -8.88 7.84
N LEU A 319 20.53 -8.02 8.47
CA LEU A 319 19.72 -8.38 9.65
C LEU A 319 18.53 -9.27 9.31
N TYR A 320 18.00 -9.10 8.12
CA TYR A 320 16.86 -9.85 7.57
C TYR A 320 17.24 -10.33 6.17
N GLY A 321 16.46 -11.20 5.55
CA GLY A 321 16.80 -11.65 4.21
C GLY A 321 15.87 -12.68 3.61
N LYS A 322 14.79 -13.02 4.30
CA LYS A 322 13.83 -14.02 3.85
C LYS A 322 12.39 -13.55 4.08
N SER A 323 11.57 -13.74 3.07
CA SER A 323 10.12 -13.58 3.20
C SER A 323 9.54 -14.81 3.93
N LYS A 324 8.59 -14.56 4.82
CA LYS A 324 7.80 -15.61 5.47
C LYS A 324 6.86 -16.25 4.46
N PRO A 325 6.82 -17.59 4.35
CA PRO A 325 5.81 -18.23 3.52
C PRO A 325 4.41 -17.79 3.97
N VAL A 326 3.55 -17.45 3.03
CA VAL A 326 2.21 -16.90 3.32
C VAL A 326 1.37 -17.85 4.14
N GLU A 327 1.48 -19.17 3.86
CA GLU A 327 0.74 -20.23 4.57
C GLU A 327 1.15 -20.39 6.06
N ASP A 328 2.35 -19.88 6.42
CA ASP A 328 2.87 -19.93 7.79
C ASP A 328 2.50 -18.68 8.61
N THR A 329 1.82 -17.73 8.00
CA THR A 329 1.37 -16.53 8.70
C THR A 329 0.22 -16.84 9.64
N VAL A 330 0.27 -16.29 10.85
CA VAL A 330 -0.73 -16.52 11.92
C VAL A 330 -1.54 -15.25 12.11
N SER A 331 -2.86 -15.40 12.23
CA SER A 331 -3.80 -14.30 12.51
C SER A 331 -5.05 -14.82 13.20
N HIS A 332 -5.77 -13.92 13.84
CA HIS A 332 -7.18 -14.11 14.13
C HIS A 332 -7.99 -13.98 12.83
N TYR A 333 -9.17 -14.62 12.79
CA TYR A 333 -10.04 -14.56 11.61
C TYR A 333 -11.48 -14.28 11.97
N TYR A 334 -12.13 -13.54 11.12
CA TYR A 334 -13.57 -13.43 10.98
C TYR A 334 -14.02 -14.42 9.91
N LEU A 335 -15.07 -15.18 10.18
CA LEU A 335 -15.69 -16.12 9.26
C LEU A 335 -17.19 -15.95 9.30
N ARG A 336 -17.82 -15.66 8.17
CA ARG A 336 -19.28 -15.66 8.02
C ARG A 336 -19.69 -16.73 7.01
N LEU A 337 -20.63 -17.54 7.42
CA LEU A 337 -21.24 -18.60 6.63
C LEU A 337 -22.74 -18.31 6.47
N THR A 338 -23.30 -18.58 5.32
CA THR A 338 -24.74 -18.77 5.15
C THR A 338 -25.01 -20.26 5.31
N VAL A 339 -25.89 -20.64 6.23
CA VAL A 339 -26.15 -22.04 6.59
C VAL A 339 -27.63 -22.31 6.70
N ASP A 340 -28.02 -23.59 6.55
CA ASP A 340 -29.37 -24.02 6.86
C ASP A 340 -29.68 -23.79 8.35
N ASP A 341 -30.83 -23.24 8.68
CA ASP A 341 -31.25 -23.02 10.07
C ASP A 341 -31.84 -24.30 10.69
N VAL A 342 -30.96 -25.26 10.93
CA VAL A 342 -31.33 -26.57 11.54
C VAL A 342 -30.38 -26.99 12.66
N PRO A 343 -30.85 -27.75 13.63
CA PRO A 343 -29.99 -28.27 14.71
C PRO A 343 -28.78 -29.06 14.19
N GLY A 344 -27.61 -28.82 14.79
CA GLY A 344 -26.37 -29.55 14.48
C GLY A 344 -25.46 -28.93 13.45
N VAL A 345 -25.84 -27.82 12.80
CA VAL A 345 -24.98 -27.09 11.83
C VAL A 345 -23.72 -26.56 12.49
N LEU A 346 -23.86 -25.86 13.63
CA LEU A 346 -22.70 -25.35 14.38
C LEU A 346 -21.74 -26.50 14.79
N ALA A 347 -22.25 -27.63 15.15
CA ALA A 347 -21.40 -28.78 15.53
C ALA A 347 -20.56 -29.28 14.34
N GLN A 348 -21.12 -29.32 13.14
CA GLN A 348 -20.40 -29.72 11.92
C GLN A 348 -19.30 -28.73 11.59
N VAL A 349 -19.60 -27.41 11.61
CA VAL A 349 -18.63 -26.35 11.37
C VAL A 349 -17.51 -26.35 12.41
N ALA A 350 -17.88 -26.45 13.70
CA ALA A 350 -16.91 -26.52 14.81
C ALA A 350 -16.00 -27.76 14.73
N THR A 351 -16.53 -28.91 14.28
CA THR A 351 -15.74 -30.12 14.05
C THR A 351 -14.71 -29.89 12.95
N ALA A 352 -15.11 -29.31 11.81
CA ALA A 352 -14.20 -29.04 10.70
C ALA A 352 -13.04 -28.07 11.06
N LEU A 353 -13.32 -27.09 11.93
CA LEU A 353 -12.28 -26.21 12.51
C LEU A 353 -11.40 -26.95 13.51
N GLY A 354 -12.02 -27.70 14.44
CA GLY A 354 -11.33 -28.42 15.51
C GLY A 354 -10.38 -29.50 15.00
N GLU A 355 -10.74 -30.23 13.92
CA GLU A 355 -9.86 -31.21 13.26
C GLU A 355 -8.55 -30.60 12.74
N ARG A 356 -8.50 -29.28 12.59
CA ARG A 356 -7.30 -28.48 12.20
C ARG A 356 -6.68 -27.75 13.39
N GLY A 357 -7.12 -28.02 14.61
CA GLY A 357 -6.65 -27.35 15.82
C GLY A 357 -7.07 -25.88 15.92
N ILE A 358 -8.09 -25.45 15.16
CA ILE A 358 -8.56 -24.08 15.12
C ILE A 358 -9.67 -23.88 16.16
N GLY A 359 -9.45 -22.94 17.09
CA GLY A 359 -10.40 -22.58 18.14
C GLY A 359 -11.32 -21.42 17.73
N ILE A 360 -12.55 -21.45 18.24
CA ILE A 360 -13.55 -20.37 18.08
C ILE A 360 -13.51 -19.51 19.35
N SER A 361 -13.33 -18.19 19.19
CA SER A 361 -13.33 -17.24 20.31
C SER A 361 -14.71 -16.69 20.62
N SER A 362 -15.54 -16.45 19.60
CA SER A 362 -16.92 -16.04 19.78
C SER A 362 -17.76 -16.39 18.55
N MET A 363 -19.08 -16.37 18.74
CA MET A 363 -20.04 -16.67 17.70
C MET A 363 -21.25 -15.73 17.81
N ILE A 364 -21.76 -15.31 16.65
CA ILE A 364 -23.03 -14.59 16.53
C ILE A 364 -23.89 -15.33 15.50
N GLN A 365 -25.10 -15.64 15.90
CA GLN A 365 -26.17 -16.05 14.99
C GLN A 365 -27.32 -15.07 15.22
N PRO A 366 -27.67 -14.24 14.23
CA PRO A 366 -28.79 -13.32 14.37
C PRO A 366 -30.12 -14.09 14.40
N GLU A 367 -31.02 -13.64 15.24
CA GLU A 367 -32.42 -14.07 15.17
C GLU A 367 -33.12 -13.19 14.13
N ASP A 368 -33.08 -13.56 12.87
CA ASP A 368 -33.86 -12.89 11.84
C ASP A 368 -35.29 -13.45 11.86
N LEU A 369 -36.15 -12.80 12.65
CA LEU A 369 -37.56 -13.20 12.84
C LEU A 369 -38.41 -13.08 11.55
N GLU A 370 -37.88 -12.54 10.46
CA GLU A 370 -38.58 -12.29 9.19
C GLU A 370 -38.08 -13.14 8.02
N ASP A 371 -36.97 -13.89 8.17
CA ASP A 371 -36.46 -14.72 7.09
C ASP A 371 -37.11 -16.09 7.06
N THR A 372 -37.98 -16.29 6.09
CA THR A 372 -38.68 -17.56 5.83
C THR A 372 -37.91 -18.49 4.90
N SER A 373 -36.70 -18.15 4.49
CA SER A 373 -35.88 -18.94 3.56
C SER A 373 -35.37 -20.25 4.16
N GLY A 374 -35.35 -20.36 5.50
CA GLY A 374 -34.75 -21.50 6.22
C GLY A 374 -33.23 -21.48 6.22
N GLU A 375 -32.63 -20.33 5.87
CA GLU A 375 -31.18 -20.07 5.94
C GLU A 375 -30.89 -19.01 7.01
N THR A 376 -29.70 -19.05 7.59
CA THR A 376 -29.24 -18.03 8.54
C THR A 376 -27.76 -17.75 8.39
N SER A 377 -27.30 -16.58 8.89
CA SER A 377 -25.90 -16.26 8.93
C SER A 377 -25.26 -16.79 10.23
N LEU A 378 -24.20 -17.58 10.11
CA LEU A 378 -23.35 -18.00 11.21
C LEU A 378 -22.03 -17.22 11.14
N VAL A 379 -21.79 -16.35 12.12
CA VAL A 379 -20.58 -15.52 12.20
C VAL A 379 -19.70 -16.01 13.34
N LEU A 380 -18.46 -16.31 13.03
CA LEU A 380 -17.46 -16.81 13.97
C LEU A 380 -16.26 -15.87 14.02
N MET A 381 -15.78 -15.59 15.23
CA MET A 381 -14.44 -15.08 15.47
C MET A 381 -13.54 -16.24 15.86
N ILE A 382 -12.42 -16.35 15.18
CA ILE A 382 -11.50 -17.48 15.26
C ILE A 382 -10.21 -17.01 15.93
N HIS A 383 -9.71 -17.82 16.85
CA HIS A 383 -8.41 -17.60 17.48
C HIS A 383 -7.26 -17.67 16.48
N ASP A 384 -6.05 -17.37 16.93
CA ASP A 384 -4.84 -17.49 16.14
C ASP A 384 -4.77 -18.85 15.43
N ALA A 385 -4.71 -18.77 14.10
CA ALA A 385 -4.54 -19.92 13.23
C ALA A 385 -3.60 -19.60 12.08
N ARG A 386 -2.85 -20.60 11.63
CA ARG A 386 -2.03 -20.46 10.40
C ARG A 386 -2.96 -20.37 9.19
N LEU A 387 -2.58 -19.55 8.22
CA LEU A 387 -3.35 -19.40 6.98
C LEU A 387 -3.55 -20.76 6.26
N GLY A 388 -2.52 -21.59 6.21
CA GLY A 388 -2.62 -22.92 5.60
C GLY A 388 -3.70 -23.79 6.23
N ASP A 389 -3.74 -23.84 7.57
CA ASP A 389 -4.75 -24.61 8.31
C ASP A 389 -6.16 -24.00 8.13
N MET A 390 -6.25 -22.65 8.13
CA MET A 390 -7.51 -21.96 7.88
C MET A 390 -8.07 -22.26 6.48
N LYS A 391 -7.24 -22.23 5.44
CA LYS A 391 -7.65 -22.60 4.06
C LYS A 391 -8.14 -24.04 3.97
N LEU A 392 -7.47 -24.98 4.63
CA LEU A 392 -7.90 -26.38 4.68
C LEU A 392 -9.23 -26.55 5.43
N ALA A 393 -9.44 -25.82 6.53
CA ALA A 393 -10.72 -25.83 7.25
C ALA A 393 -11.85 -25.23 6.40
N LEU A 394 -11.61 -24.09 5.72
CA LEU A 394 -12.57 -23.47 4.81
C LEU A 394 -12.97 -24.42 3.66
N ALA A 395 -12.01 -25.12 3.07
CA ALA A 395 -12.29 -26.11 2.04
C ALA A 395 -13.19 -27.26 2.55
N ALA A 396 -12.95 -27.74 3.79
CA ALA A 396 -13.79 -28.74 4.42
C ALA A 396 -15.20 -28.21 4.73
N ILE A 397 -15.29 -26.99 5.27
CA ILE A 397 -16.57 -26.31 5.56
C ILE A 397 -17.41 -26.12 4.30
N SER A 398 -16.81 -25.73 3.20
CA SER A 398 -17.52 -25.53 1.91
C SER A 398 -18.10 -26.84 1.34
N GLN A 399 -17.66 -28.00 1.81
CA GLN A 399 -18.22 -29.31 1.41
C GLN A 399 -19.38 -29.77 2.30
N LEU A 400 -19.66 -29.06 3.39
CA LEU A 400 -20.78 -29.41 4.29
C LEU A 400 -22.12 -29.10 3.58
N LYS A 401 -23.03 -30.07 3.62
CA LYS A 401 -24.33 -29.94 2.95
C LYS A 401 -25.21 -28.82 3.51
N CYS A 402 -24.96 -28.41 4.72
CA CYS A 402 -25.67 -27.33 5.41
C CYS A 402 -25.10 -25.93 5.13
N VAL A 403 -23.99 -25.81 4.39
CA VAL A 403 -23.40 -24.51 4.04
C VAL A 403 -23.88 -24.10 2.64
N ARG A 404 -24.30 -22.86 2.50
CA ARG A 404 -24.81 -22.27 1.28
C ARG A 404 -23.86 -21.20 0.77
N GLY A 405 -23.51 -21.25 -0.51
CA GLY A 405 -22.59 -20.30 -1.14
C GLY A 405 -21.16 -20.40 -0.64
N GLU A 406 -20.36 -19.42 -0.95
CA GLU A 406 -18.95 -19.35 -0.52
C GLU A 406 -18.82 -18.70 0.87
N PRO A 407 -17.96 -19.24 1.76
CA PRO A 407 -17.61 -18.59 3.02
C PRO A 407 -17.01 -17.19 2.80
N SER A 408 -17.51 -16.19 3.54
CA SER A 408 -16.83 -14.89 3.65
C SER A 408 -15.90 -14.91 4.84
N TRP A 409 -14.63 -14.62 4.64
CA TRP A 409 -13.64 -14.61 5.70
C TRP A 409 -12.62 -13.51 5.54
N MET A 410 -12.11 -12.98 6.63
CA MET A 410 -11.11 -11.91 6.65
C MET A 410 -10.21 -12.10 7.87
N ARG A 411 -8.98 -11.60 7.76
CA ARG A 411 -8.10 -11.50 8.93
C ARG A 411 -8.57 -10.41 9.88
N VAL A 412 -8.19 -10.54 11.13
CA VAL A 412 -8.44 -9.55 12.18
C VAL A 412 -7.10 -9.10 12.73
N GLU A 413 -6.83 -7.81 12.72
CA GLU A 413 -5.66 -7.25 13.40
C GLU A 413 -5.99 -6.96 14.85
N THR A 414 -5.17 -7.50 15.74
CA THR A 414 -5.20 -7.23 17.19
C THR A 414 -4.25 -6.08 17.52
N LEU A 415 -4.47 -4.92 16.88
CA LEU A 415 -3.72 -3.71 17.17
C LEU A 415 -4.00 -3.30 18.62
N GLN A 416 -3.00 -3.42 19.49
CA GLN A 416 -3.07 -2.92 20.85
C GLN A 416 -2.72 -1.44 20.82
N GLY A 417 -3.63 -0.57 21.28
CA GLY A 417 -3.40 0.84 21.50
C GLY A 417 -2.62 1.10 22.78
#